data_6c6ad94d89a322b6789289ffdd8d6ac9
#
_entry.id   6c6ad94d89a322b6789289ffdd8d6ac9
#
_cell.length_a   1.000
_cell.length_b   1.000
_cell.length_c   1.000
_cell.angle_alpha   90.00
_cell.angle_beta   90.00
_cell.angle_gamma   90.00
#
_symmetry.space_group_name_H-M   'P 1'
#
loop_
_entity.id
_entity.type
_entity.pdbx_description
1 polymer ?
#
loop_
_entity_poly.entity_id
_entity_poly.type
_entity_poly.pdbx_seq_one_letter_code
_entity_poly.pdbx_strand_id
1 'polypeptide(L)'
;MADQTRNYQLTKPLESEFYDVGVQNDNMDKIDQALADQADGIRNAQNDLKKKADLDDSGKVPAEQLPNMDYETKGTAAATVKTHNEDEAAHPFLVGQIGTCVTAAQNAQTAADAALEAVSKIAFTINAIPTQSGTLTYTGSAQTPSWNSFDPNAMTIGGVTTGTNAGTYTATFTPKDKYQWADGTKTAKSVTWKINRASVSVPSQNGSLTYTGSEQAPSWSGYDTAKMTVGGTVKGTTAGSYNATFTPKANYQWTDGTTGAKTVQWKIGKAAGSLTLNRSSLSLNVSTKTGTITATKAGDGAVSATSSNTSVATVSVSGNTITVTAKGHGSATITVKVEEGTNHTAPANKTCSVSVTFPQSTLNSNSWATIKQASDAGAGANYWAVGDTKSITINGTVQGFNFSNLTINVFILGFNHNSSREGGNRIHFQIGKIGTTAVALCDSQYNSSGSGDGFRMNKSNTNSGGWNGSHMRKSVLGNSGTPTSPVGGSLMAALPSDLRAVMKTTTKYTDNTGGGSDNASYVTATTDYLFLLAEFEVFGTRYGANSAEQNFQLQYDYYKAGNSRVAYNHTAVSTAVWWWLRSPNYAYSRSFRYVNTDGSYNNNNAYYSAGVR
;
A
#
# COMPACT_ATOMS: atom_id res chain seq x y z
N MET A 1 14.79 -32.62 3.84
CA MET A 1 13.55 -32.68 4.66
C MET A 1 13.14 -31.25 4.92
N ALA A 2 11.89 -30.94 4.66
CA ALA A 2 11.37 -29.61 4.94
C ALA A 2 11.36 -29.35 6.46
N ASP A 3 11.80 -28.17 6.87
CA ASP A 3 11.76 -27.75 8.28
C ASP A 3 10.33 -27.53 8.74
N GLN A 4 10.09 -27.71 10.05
CA GLN A 4 8.79 -27.46 10.67
C GLN A 4 8.85 -26.22 11.58
N THR A 5 7.72 -25.54 11.75
CA THR A 5 7.62 -24.44 12.70
C THR A 5 7.60 -24.95 14.14
N ARG A 6 8.16 -24.17 15.08
CA ARG A 6 8.41 -24.61 16.45
C ARG A 6 7.15 -24.93 17.27
N ASN A 7 6.06 -24.18 17.05
CA ASN A 7 4.87 -24.27 17.92
C ASN A 7 3.77 -25.18 17.35
N TYR A 8 3.59 -25.19 16.03
CA TYR A 8 2.47 -25.89 15.40
C TYR A 8 2.93 -27.00 14.44
N GLN A 9 4.24 -27.24 14.35
CA GLN A 9 4.84 -28.25 13.46
C GLN A 9 4.42 -28.10 11.98
N LEU A 10 4.18 -26.85 11.55
CA LEU A 10 3.83 -26.56 10.17
C LEU A 10 5.03 -26.79 9.27
N THR A 11 4.82 -27.41 8.14
CA THR A 11 5.89 -27.68 7.17
C THR A 11 6.30 -26.37 6.49
N LYS A 12 7.59 -26.04 6.54
CA LYS A 12 8.17 -24.89 5.83
C LYS A 12 8.68 -25.39 4.47
N PRO A 13 8.19 -24.84 3.34
CA PRO A 13 8.73 -25.15 2.03
C PRO A 13 10.20 -24.75 1.93
N LEU A 14 11.01 -25.49 1.18
CA LEU A 14 12.36 -25.07 0.83
C LEU A 14 12.29 -23.99 -0.26
N GLU A 15 13.23 -23.06 -0.29
CA GLU A 15 13.27 -21.95 -1.28
C GLU A 15 13.31 -22.43 -2.75
N SER A 16 13.60 -23.70 -2.98
CA SER A 16 13.66 -24.32 -4.30
C SER A 16 12.39 -25.11 -4.69
N GLU A 17 11.41 -25.21 -3.80
CA GLU A 17 10.19 -25.97 -4.06
C GLU A 17 9.13 -25.09 -4.71
N PHE A 18 8.51 -25.62 -5.80
CA PHE A 18 7.31 -25.04 -6.37
C PHE A 18 6.18 -25.08 -5.34
N TYR A 19 5.32 -24.06 -5.37
CA TYR A 19 4.19 -23.89 -4.49
C TYR A 19 3.31 -25.17 -4.45
N ASP A 20 3.41 -25.92 -3.36
CA ASP A 20 2.61 -27.14 -3.17
C ASP A 20 1.34 -26.80 -2.38
N VAL A 21 0.21 -26.80 -3.07
CA VAL A 21 -1.12 -26.54 -2.49
C VAL A 21 -1.47 -27.58 -1.41
N GLY A 22 -0.97 -28.82 -1.52
CA GLY A 22 -1.17 -29.87 -0.52
C GLY A 22 -0.53 -29.51 0.83
N VAL A 23 0.72 -29.09 0.80
CA VAL A 23 1.45 -28.67 2.02
C VAL A 23 0.78 -27.46 2.67
N GLN A 24 0.23 -26.55 1.87
CA GLN A 24 -0.46 -25.39 2.40
C GLN A 24 -1.80 -25.75 3.04
N ASN A 25 -2.57 -26.64 2.44
CA ASN A 25 -3.81 -27.14 3.00
C ASN A 25 -3.55 -27.90 4.32
N ASP A 26 -2.54 -28.79 4.36
CA ASP A 26 -2.14 -29.50 5.57
C ASP A 26 -1.71 -28.54 6.70
N ASN A 27 -1.06 -27.43 6.35
CA ASN A 27 -0.69 -26.41 7.31
C ASN A 27 -1.91 -25.62 7.81
N MET A 28 -2.88 -25.32 6.95
CA MET A 28 -4.13 -24.67 7.34
C MET A 28 -4.96 -25.57 8.27
N ASP A 29 -5.06 -26.86 7.96
CA ASP A 29 -5.77 -27.82 8.82
C ASP A 29 -5.14 -27.93 10.22
N LYS A 30 -3.80 -27.87 10.32
CA LYS A 30 -3.09 -27.84 11.62
C LYS A 30 -3.35 -26.52 12.38
N ILE A 31 -3.47 -25.40 11.71
CA ILE A 31 -3.82 -24.12 12.32
C ILE A 31 -5.27 -24.15 12.83
N ASP A 32 -6.20 -24.65 12.03
CA ASP A 32 -7.61 -24.76 12.41
C ASP A 32 -7.79 -25.69 13.61
N GLN A 33 -7.07 -26.83 13.66
CA GLN A 33 -7.08 -27.74 14.80
C GLN A 33 -6.51 -27.06 16.05
N ALA A 34 -5.39 -26.34 15.92
CA ALA A 34 -4.79 -25.64 17.07
C ALA A 34 -5.70 -24.50 17.59
N LEU A 35 -6.42 -23.81 16.74
CA LEU A 35 -7.41 -22.81 17.12
C LEU A 35 -8.63 -23.43 17.80
N ALA A 36 -9.07 -24.59 17.34
CA ALA A 36 -10.15 -25.35 17.97
C ALA A 36 -9.75 -25.81 19.39
N ASP A 37 -8.56 -26.37 19.55
CA ASP A 37 -8.01 -26.83 20.84
C ASP A 37 -7.86 -25.66 21.82
N GLN A 38 -7.46 -24.48 21.34
CA GLN A 38 -7.36 -23.27 22.15
C GLN A 38 -8.75 -22.75 22.57
N ALA A 39 -9.73 -22.80 21.67
CA ALA A 39 -11.11 -22.42 21.97
C ALA A 39 -11.75 -23.35 23.02
N ASP A 40 -11.45 -24.66 22.94
CA ASP A 40 -11.90 -25.64 23.94
C ASP A 40 -11.19 -25.47 25.28
N GLY A 41 -9.91 -25.12 25.27
CA GLY A 41 -9.13 -24.75 26.47
C GLY A 41 -9.74 -23.53 27.19
N ILE A 42 -10.09 -22.49 26.43
CA ILE A 42 -10.75 -21.29 26.97
C ILE A 42 -12.15 -21.65 27.53
N ARG A 43 -12.92 -22.47 26.83
CA ARG A 43 -14.26 -22.91 27.26
C ARG A 43 -14.20 -23.74 28.54
N ASN A 44 -13.20 -24.62 28.65
CA ASN A 44 -12.95 -25.42 29.85
C ASN A 44 -12.50 -24.55 31.01
N ALA A 45 -11.62 -23.59 30.82
CA ALA A 45 -11.20 -22.64 31.84
C ALA A 45 -12.37 -21.76 32.33
N GLN A 46 -13.24 -21.32 31.42
CA GLN A 46 -14.47 -20.58 31.76
C GLN A 46 -15.47 -21.44 32.58
N ASN A 47 -15.61 -22.72 32.21
CA ASN A 47 -16.46 -23.66 32.96
C ASN A 47 -15.88 -24.00 34.34
N ASP A 48 -14.56 -24.09 34.47
CA ASP A 48 -13.88 -24.29 35.76
C ASP A 48 -13.97 -23.05 36.67
N LEU A 49 -13.93 -21.84 36.07
CA LEU A 49 -14.20 -20.61 36.81
C LEU A 49 -15.66 -20.56 37.32
N LYS A 50 -16.62 -20.95 36.48
CA LYS A 50 -18.03 -21.06 36.91
C LYS A 50 -18.27 -22.08 38.01
N LYS A 51 -17.46 -23.14 38.11
CA LYS A 51 -17.55 -24.14 39.15
C LYS A 51 -16.87 -23.70 40.48
N LYS A 52 -15.99 -22.71 40.45
CA LYS A 52 -15.20 -22.25 41.59
C LYS A 52 -15.74 -21.00 42.27
N ALA A 53 -16.58 -20.25 41.60
CA ALA A 53 -17.25 -19.07 42.16
C ALA A 53 -18.65 -18.95 41.59
N ASP A 54 -19.63 -18.69 42.45
CA ASP A 54 -20.98 -18.31 41.99
C ASP A 54 -20.87 -16.94 41.31
N LEU A 55 -21.10 -16.92 40.00
CA LEU A 55 -21.06 -15.68 39.20
C LEU A 55 -22.42 -15.01 39.23
N ASP A 56 -22.43 -13.68 39.28
CA ASP A 56 -23.65 -12.88 39.10
C ASP A 56 -24.23 -12.98 37.70
N ASP A 57 -25.43 -12.42 37.45
CA ASP A 57 -26.10 -12.44 36.15
C ASP A 57 -25.29 -11.78 35.03
N SER A 58 -24.25 -11.03 35.31
CA SER A 58 -23.32 -10.43 34.35
C SER A 58 -22.06 -11.31 34.11
N GLY A 59 -21.96 -12.48 34.77
CA GLY A 59 -20.85 -13.39 34.64
C GLY A 59 -19.63 -12.98 35.46
N LYS A 60 -19.82 -12.19 36.50
CA LYS A 60 -18.74 -11.76 37.43
C LYS A 60 -18.93 -12.41 38.81
N VAL A 61 -17.85 -12.62 39.52
CA VAL A 61 -17.87 -13.08 40.92
C VAL A 61 -18.39 -11.94 41.80
N PRO A 62 -19.46 -12.14 42.59
CA PRO A 62 -19.93 -11.12 43.54
C PRO A 62 -18.81 -10.64 44.47
N ALA A 63 -18.80 -9.37 44.78
CA ALA A 63 -17.74 -8.74 45.55
C ALA A 63 -17.55 -9.35 46.95
N GLU A 64 -18.61 -9.90 47.52
CA GLU A 64 -18.62 -10.57 48.82
C GLU A 64 -17.97 -11.97 48.83
N GLN A 65 -17.78 -12.59 47.64
CA GLN A 65 -17.13 -13.90 47.48
C GLN A 65 -15.65 -13.79 47.11
N LEU A 66 -15.19 -12.60 46.81
CA LEU A 66 -13.79 -12.36 46.53
C LEU A 66 -13.03 -12.33 47.89
N PRO A 67 -11.97 -13.13 48.06
CA PRO A 67 -11.07 -12.90 49.19
C PRO A 67 -10.58 -11.46 49.07
N ASN A 68 -10.43 -10.80 50.21
CA ASN A 68 -9.90 -9.43 50.30
C ASN A 68 -8.45 -9.42 49.77
N MET A 69 -8.31 -9.58 48.48
CA MET A 69 -7.04 -9.41 47.77
C MET A 69 -7.08 -8.01 47.21
N ASP A 70 -6.19 -7.19 47.73
CA ASP A 70 -5.89 -5.90 47.13
C ASP A 70 -5.52 -6.14 45.65
N TYR A 71 -6.52 -6.00 44.76
CA TYR A 71 -6.18 -5.91 43.36
C TYR A 71 -5.43 -4.61 43.16
N GLU A 72 -4.21 -4.73 42.71
CA GLU A 72 -3.46 -3.56 42.29
C GLU A 72 -4.29 -2.80 41.24
N THR A 73 -4.91 -1.72 41.70
CA THR A 73 -5.44 -0.72 40.76
C THR A 73 -4.24 -0.13 40.02
N LYS A 74 -4.46 0.38 38.83
CA LYS A 74 -3.45 0.95 37.92
C LYS A 74 -2.48 1.96 38.59
N GLY A 75 -2.71 2.31 39.87
CA GLY A 75 -1.85 3.15 40.70
C GLY A 75 -0.89 2.38 41.59
N THR A 76 -1.13 1.10 41.86
CA THR A 76 -0.35 0.33 42.86
C THR A 76 0.99 -0.12 42.29
N ALA A 77 1.05 -0.44 40.99
CA ALA A 77 2.31 -0.74 40.31
C ALA A 77 3.25 0.49 40.32
N ALA A 78 2.69 1.69 40.12
CA ALA A 78 3.46 2.93 40.19
C ALA A 78 3.92 3.22 41.65
N ALA A 79 3.11 2.87 42.64
CA ALA A 79 3.48 3.00 44.05
C ALA A 79 4.59 2.01 44.46
N THR A 80 4.52 0.76 43.97
CA THR A 80 5.56 -0.25 44.21
C THR A 80 6.89 0.13 43.56
N VAL A 81 6.85 0.69 42.32
CA VAL A 81 8.05 1.22 41.66
C VAL A 81 8.59 2.45 42.39
N LYS A 82 7.72 3.31 42.92
CA LYS A 82 8.14 4.46 43.71
C LYS A 82 8.78 4.00 45.03
N THR A 83 8.17 3.04 45.72
CA THR A 83 8.71 2.46 46.97
C THR A 83 10.05 1.75 46.74
N HIS A 84 10.22 1.07 45.60
CA HIS A 84 11.49 0.47 45.22
C HIS A 84 12.58 1.51 44.97
N ASN A 85 12.22 2.64 44.32
CA ASN A 85 13.18 3.72 44.07
C ASN A 85 13.52 4.55 45.34
N GLU A 86 12.67 4.49 46.36
CA GLU A 86 12.87 5.16 47.65
C GLU A 86 13.49 4.22 48.72
N ASP A 87 13.64 2.94 48.39
CA ASP A 87 14.28 1.97 49.31
C ASP A 87 15.81 2.16 49.26
N GLU A 88 16.35 2.62 50.39
CA GLU A 88 17.79 2.81 50.55
C GLU A 88 18.60 1.52 50.30
N ALA A 89 17.98 0.35 50.48
CA ALA A 89 18.60 -0.95 50.20
C ALA A 89 18.68 -1.27 48.69
N ALA A 90 17.87 -0.63 47.87
CA ALA A 90 17.89 -0.83 46.43
C ALA A 90 19.07 -0.10 45.71
N HIS A 91 19.65 0.87 46.39
CA HIS A 91 20.74 1.68 45.84
C HIS A 91 21.96 1.76 46.79
N PRO A 92 22.69 0.68 47.02
CA PRO A 92 23.76 0.63 48.04
C PRO A 92 24.88 1.64 47.81
N PHE A 93 25.08 2.09 46.57
CA PHE A 93 26.15 3.04 46.22
C PHE A 93 25.86 4.48 46.72
N LEU A 94 24.57 4.88 46.74
CA LEU A 94 24.16 6.21 47.22
C LEU A 94 24.24 6.33 48.75
N VAL A 95 23.91 5.28 49.47
CA VAL A 95 23.95 5.26 50.95
C VAL A 95 25.38 5.41 51.46
N GLY A 96 26.36 4.82 50.77
CA GLY A 96 27.77 4.92 51.16
C GLY A 96 28.36 6.34 51.03
N GLN A 97 27.86 7.16 50.13
CA GLN A 97 28.34 8.55 49.92
C GLN A 97 27.81 9.51 51.01
N ILE A 98 26.60 9.32 51.48
CA ILE A 98 25.98 10.17 52.51
C ILE A 98 26.68 9.97 53.86
N GLY A 99 27.05 8.76 54.23
CA GLY A 99 27.77 8.45 55.46
C GLY A 99 29.13 9.17 55.61
N THR A 100 29.82 9.40 54.49
CA THR A 100 31.15 10.03 54.51
C THR A 100 31.08 11.56 54.77
N CYS A 101 29.99 12.21 54.35
CA CYS A 101 29.81 13.66 54.58
C CYS A 101 29.44 13.99 56.04
N VAL A 102 28.73 13.11 56.74
CA VAL A 102 28.30 13.34 58.12
C VAL A 102 29.49 13.29 59.10
N THR A 103 30.46 12.41 58.83
CA THR A 103 31.63 12.24 59.72
C THR A 103 32.59 13.44 59.63
N ALA A 104 32.69 14.10 58.47
CA ALA A 104 33.56 15.28 58.32
C ALA A 104 33.01 16.52 59.07
N ALA A 105 31.71 16.66 59.20
CA ALA A 105 31.07 17.78 59.91
C ALA A 105 31.23 17.68 61.44
N GLN A 106 31.27 16.48 62.00
CA GLN A 106 31.43 16.29 63.43
C GLN A 106 32.84 16.61 63.95
N ASN A 107 33.86 16.38 63.12
CA ASN A 107 35.24 16.67 63.52
C ASN A 107 35.56 18.16 63.56
N ALA A 108 34.86 18.99 62.75
CA ALA A 108 35.05 20.45 62.76
C ALA A 108 34.50 21.12 64.03
N GLN A 109 33.44 20.58 64.64
CA GLN A 109 32.82 21.13 65.83
C GLN A 109 33.71 21.00 67.06
N THR A 110 34.38 19.87 67.23
CA THR A 110 35.24 19.59 68.44
C THR A 110 36.49 20.49 68.45
N ALA A 111 36.99 20.95 67.35
CA ALA A 111 38.16 21.85 67.32
C ALA A 111 37.81 23.31 67.74
N ALA A 112 36.58 23.75 67.54
CA ALA A 112 36.15 25.08 67.96
C ALA A 112 36.00 25.26 69.44
N ASP A 113 35.57 24.19 70.15
CA ASP A 113 35.28 24.28 71.58
C ASP A 113 36.57 24.34 72.46
N ALA A 114 37.67 23.73 72.00
CA ALA A 114 38.95 23.77 72.68
C ALA A 114 39.65 25.14 72.70
N ALA A 115 39.37 25.95 71.69
CA ALA A 115 39.94 27.28 71.59
C ALA A 115 39.32 28.30 72.55
N LEU A 116 38.09 28.08 72.99
CA LEU A 116 37.34 28.99 73.83
C LEU A 116 37.84 29.03 75.30
N GLU A 117 38.38 27.93 75.82
CA GLU A 117 38.83 27.80 77.21
C GLU A 117 40.16 28.52 77.50
N ALA A 118 41.00 28.73 76.47
CA ALA A 118 42.31 29.38 76.63
C ALA A 118 42.25 30.92 76.82
N VAL A 119 41.13 31.52 76.37
CA VAL A 119 41.01 32.99 76.29
C VAL A 119 40.54 33.62 77.61
N SER A 120 39.95 32.83 78.53
CA SER A 120 39.38 33.36 79.78
C SER A 120 40.41 33.79 80.85
N LYS A 121 41.72 33.61 80.57
CA LYS A 121 42.76 33.79 81.58
C LYS A 121 43.73 34.96 81.37
N ILE A 122 43.51 35.76 80.28
CA ILE A 122 44.40 36.89 80.02
C ILE A 122 43.70 38.19 80.41
N ALA A 123 44.17 38.72 81.53
CA ALA A 123 43.66 39.98 82.01
C ALA A 123 44.04 41.14 81.07
N PHE A 124 43.03 41.88 80.56
CA PHE A 124 43.05 43.18 79.98
C PHE A 124 43.62 43.28 78.54
N THR A 125 44.18 42.24 77.91
CA THR A 125 44.68 42.28 76.52
C THR A 125 43.84 41.41 75.66
N ILE A 126 43.29 42.00 74.58
CA ILE A 126 42.59 41.26 73.46
C ILE A 126 43.61 40.84 72.47
N ASN A 127 43.94 39.57 72.42
CA ASN A 127 45.06 39.02 71.64
C ASN A 127 44.67 38.74 70.18
N ALA A 128 43.41 38.68 69.88
CA ALA A 128 42.93 38.44 68.49
C ALA A 128 41.77 39.36 68.11
N ILE A 129 41.86 39.88 66.90
CA ILE A 129 40.76 40.59 66.28
C ILE A 129 39.67 39.55 65.88
N PRO A 130 38.40 39.76 66.22
CA PRO A 130 37.38 38.80 65.89
C PRO A 130 37.32 38.56 64.36
N THR A 131 37.07 37.33 64.04
CA THR A 131 36.87 36.91 62.63
C THR A 131 35.55 36.15 62.52
N GLN A 132 34.89 36.25 61.37
CA GLN A 132 33.65 35.50 61.11
C GLN A 132 33.88 34.01 61.39
N SER A 133 33.06 33.46 62.27
CA SER A 133 33.01 32.04 62.51
C SER A 133 32.00 31.38 61.59
N GLY A 134 32.46 30.35 60.88
CA GLY A 134 31.63 29.62 59.95
C GLY A 134 31.27 30.42 58.65
N THR A 135 30.55 29.75 57.81
CA THR A 135 30.08 30.33 56.55
C THR A 135 28.59 30.61 56.59
N LEU A 136 28.19 31.81 56.30
CA LEU A 136 26.81 32.15 56.04
C LEU A 136 26.51 32.02 54.57
N THR A 137 25.36 31.44 54.24
CA THR A 137 24.85 31.33 52.89
C THR A 137 23.46 32.02 52.83
N TYR A 138 23.17 32.71 51.76
CA TYR A 138 21.91 33.40 51.58
C TYR A 138 20.70 32.47 51.81
N THR A 139 19.79 32.94 52.69
CA THR A 139 18.56 32.22 53.06
C THR A 139 17.30 32.97 52.73
N GLY A 140 17.40 34.26 52.32
CA GLY A 140 16.29 35.16 52.16
C GLY A 140 15.94 35.95 53.42
N SER A 141 16.46 35.57 54.57
CA SER A 141 16.25 36.21 55.87
C SER A 141 17.51 36.94 56.35
N ALA A 142 17.34 37.91 57.25
CA ALA A 142 18.46 38.58 57.89
C ALA A 142 19.29 37.56 58.69
N GLN A 143 20.60 37.60 58.50
CA GLN A 143 21.59 36.74 59.14
C GLN A 143 22.60 37.59 59.90
N THR A 144 23.01 37.06 61.06
CA THR A 144 24.03 37.67 61.90
C THR A 144 25.21 36.70 61.97
N PRO A 145 26.43 37.12 61.70
CA PRO A 145 27.58 36.24 61.80
C PRO A 145 27.90 35.91 63.26
N SER A 146 28.34 34.70 63.48
CA SER A 146 29.06 34.36 64.71
C SER A 146 30.51 34.81 64.57
N TRP A 147 31.14 35.15 65.65
CA TRP A 147 32.49 35.67 65.67
C TRP A 147 33.41 34.79 66.47
N ASN A 148 34.53 34.38 65.91
CA ASN A 148 35.65 33.80 66.62
C ASN A 148 36.33 34.93 67.38
N SER A 149 36.81 34.63 68.59
CA SER A 149 37.53 35.58 69.42
C SER A 149 36.73 36.86 69.83
N PHE A 150 35.42 36.84 69.74
CA PHE A 150 34.55 37.92 70.24
C PHE A 150 34.11 37.62 71.69
N ASP A 151 34.61 38.42 72.60
CA ASP A 151 34.15 38.43 73.99
C ASP A 151 33.35 39.69 74.26
N PRO A 152 32.02 39.57 74.48
CA PRO A 152 31.18 40.73 74.81
C PRO A 152 31.51 41.40 76.10
N ASN A 153 32.27 40.73 77.00
CA ASN A 153 32.76 41.37 78.20
C ASN A 153 33.97 42.25 77.96
N ALA A 154 34.78 41.89 76.97
CA ALA A 154 36.01 42.58 76.61
C ALA A 154 35.83 43.65 75.50
N MET A 155 34.84 43.54 74.63
CA MET A 155 34.66 44.45 73.49
C MET A 155 33.19 44.63 73.15
N THR A 156 32.90 45.67 72.38
CA THR A 156 31.60 45.94 71.76
C THR A 156 31.69 45.68 70.26
N ILE A 157 30.57 45.26 69.67
CA ILE A 157 30.41 45.11 68.24
C ILE A 157 29.52 46.23 67.70
N GLY A 158 29.90 46.83 66.58
CA GLY A 158 29.15 47.89 65.86
C GLY A 158 29.30 47.71 64.34
N GLY A 159 28.95 48.78 63.58
CA GLY A 159 28.94 48.68 62.14
C GLY A 159 27.77 47.88 61.58
N VAL A 160 27.92 47.18 60.47
CA VAL A 160 26.89 46.31 59.91
C VAL A 160 27.02 44.93 60.51
N THR A 161 26.15 44.63 61.49
CA THR A 161 26.17 43.37 62.23
C THR A 161 25.16 42.32 61.72
N THR A 162 24.26 42.75 60.84
CA THR A 162 23.26 41.90 60.16
C THR A 162 23.23 42.18 58.67
N GLY A 163 22.97 41.16 57.87
CA GLY A 163 22.81 41.27 56.43
C GLY A 163 21.78 40.29 55.90
N THR A 164 21.08 40.65 54.84
CA THR A 164 20.09 39.77 54.23
C THR A 164 20.62 39.21 52.90
N ASN A 165 21.32 40.02 52.12
CA ASN A 165 21.76 39.65 50.76
C ASN A 165 23.15 39.01 50.79
N ALA A 166 23.44 38.22 49.81
CA ALA A 166 24.80 37.74 49.56
C ALA A 166 25.74 38.92 49.26
N GLY A 167 26.85 38.97 49.95
CA GLY A 167 27.77 40.11 49.84
C GLY A 167 28.76 40.12 50.99
N THR A 168 29.64 41.14 50.97
CA THR A 168 30.59 41.43 52.03
C THR A 168 30.10 42.63 52.83
N TYR A 169 30.15 42.50 54.14
CA TYR A 169 29.71 43.47 55.09
C TYR A 169 30.87 43.83 56.04
N THR A 170 30.79 44.96 56.71
CA THR A 170 31.85 45.35 57.63
C THR A 170 31.26 45.57 59.02
N ALA A 171 31.74 44.79 60.01
CA ALA A 171 31.52 45.03 61.42
C ALA A 171 32.70 45.74 62.02
N THR A 172 32.50 46.43 63.14
CA THR A 172 33.57 47.08 63.88
C THR A 172 33.59 46.55 65.33
N PHE A 173 34.77 46.30 65.84
CA PHE A 173 34.98 45.82 67.20
C PHE A 173 35.75 46.87 67.95
N THR A 174 35.23 47.30 69.09
CA THR A 174 35.84 48.29 69.96
C THR A 174 36.09 47.75 71.36
N PRO A 175 37.32 47.74 71.85
CA PRO A 175 37.60 47.33 73.21
C PRO A 175 36.79 48.14 74.23
N LYS A 176 36.25 47.51 75.24
CA LYS A 176 35.63 48.19 76.39
C LYS A 176 36.74 48.78 77.35
N ASP A 177 36.36 49.62 78.24
CA ASP A 177 37.24 50.49 79.02
C ASP A 177 38.44 49.77 79.69
N LYS A 178 38.36 48.57 80.05
CA LYS A 178 39.44 47.80 80.74
C LYS A 178 40.29 46.96 79.76
N TYR A 179 39.97 46.98 78.46
CA TYR A 179 40.59 46.14 77.46
C TYR A 179 41.31 46.98 76.40
N GLN A 180 42.32 46.40 75.78
CA GLN A 180 43.05 46.93 74.64
C GLN A 180 43.43 45.83 73.65
N TRP A 181 43.64 46.15 72.38
CA TRP A 181 44.19 45.22 71.44
C TRP A 181 45.65 44.87 71.81
N ALA A 182 46.14 43.74 71.30
CA ALA A 182 47.55 43.32 71.53
C ALA A 182 48.60 44.33 71.03
N ASP A 183 48.23 45.20 70.11
CA ASP A 183 49.05 46.34 69.67
C ASP A 183 48.96 47.57 70.58
N GLY A 184 48.26 47.50 71.73
CA GLY A 184 48.08 48.58 72.69
C GLY A 184 46.99 49.61 72.26
N THR A 185 46.37 49.50 71.19
CA THR A 185 45.32 50.45 70.73
C THR A 185 43.96 50.11 71.30
N LYS A 186 43.10 51.18 71.41
CA LYS A 186 41.68 51.06 71.85
C LYS A 186 40.70 51.48 70.75
N THR A 187 41.24 51.78 69.55
CA THR A 187 40.41 52.24 68.42
C THR A 187 39.64 51.06 67.81
N ALA A 188 38.44 51.36 67.25
CA ALA A 188 37.64 50.35 66.58
C ALA A 188 38.42 49.70 65.40
N LYS A 189 38.40 48.39 65.33
CA LYS A 189 38.95 47.63 64.21
C LYS A 189 37.80 47.13 63.35
N SER A 190 37.91 47.39 62.05
CA SER A 190 36.95 46.95 61.04
C SER A 190 37.27 45.51 60.59
N VAL A 191 36.28 44.68 60.57
CA VAL A 191 36.36 43.31 60.11
C VAL A 191 35.28 43.02 59.09
N THR A 192 35.69 42.47 57.96
CA THR A 192 34.73 42.07 56.96
C THR A 192 34.17 40.68 57.27
N TRP A 193 32.88 40.53 57.05
CA TRP A 193 32.17 39.27 57.13
C TRP A 193 31.33 39.08 55.85
N LYS A 194 30.94 37.85 55.54
CA LYS A 194 30.38 37.51 54.25
C LYS A 194 29.18 36.59 54.35
N ILE A 195 28.15 36.87 53.56
CA ILE A 195 27.08 35.95 53.22
C ILE A 195 27.38 35.48 51.80
N ASN A 196 27.62 34.19 51.63
CA ASN A 196 27.84 33.55 50.32
C ASN A 196 26.52 33.46 49.58
N ARG A 197 26.60 33.45 48.23
CA ARG A 197 25.45 33.18 47.39
C ARG A 197 24.96 31.75 47.64
N ALA A 198 23.63 31.56 47.59
CA ALA A 198 23.03 30.23 47.60
C ALA A 198 23.23 29.53 46.25
N SER A 199 23.58 28.29 46.30
CA SER A 199 23.80 27.49 45.09
C SER A 199 22.46 27.03 44.50
N VAL A 200 22.35 27.12 43.18
CA VAL A 200 21.23 26.62 42.37
C VAL A 200 21.76 25.76 41.23
N SER A 201 21.03 24.71 40.92
CA SER A 201 21.36 23.84 39.78
C SER A 201 20.90 24.48 38.48
N VAL A 202 21.61 24.16 37.40
CA VAL A 202 21.19 24.57 36.04
C VAL A 202 19.90 23.79 35.70
N PRO A 203 18.83 24.48 35.29
CA PRO A 203 17.61 23.83 34.87
C PRO A 203 17.81 22.88 33.66
N SER A 204 16.94 21.92 33.57
CA SER A 204 16.87 21.04 32.40
C SER A 204 15.45 20.94 31.88
N GLN A 205 15.28 20.61 30.59
CA GLN A 205 13.95 20.36 30.03
C GLN A 205 13.28 19.22 30.79
N ASN A 206 12.06 19.45 31.24
CA ASN A 206 11.23 18.44 31.87
C ASN A 206 10.27 17.84 30.83
N GLY A 207 10.37 16.53 30.61
CA GLY A 207 9.58 15.83 29.63
C GLY A 207 10.04 16.06 28.18
N SER A 208 9.37 15.41 27.26
CA SER A 208 9.60 15.55 25.83
C SER A 208 8.46 16.34 25.17
N LEU A 209 8.80 17.22 24.27
CA LEU A 209 7.85 17.89 23.38
C LEU A 209 7.88 17.20 22.02
N THR A 210 6.71 17.05 21.40
CA THR A 210 6.56 16.55 20.05
C THR A 210 5.87 17.62 19.20
N TYR A 211 6.29 17.79 17.98
CA TYR A 211 5.72 18.77 17.06
C TYR A 211 4.20 18.66 16.96
N THR A 212 3.50 19.78 17.10
CA THR A 212 2.04 19.87 17.03
C THR A 212 1.53 20.86 15.99
N GLY A 213 2.43 21.58 15.32
CA GLY A 213 2.09 22.69 14.44
C GLY A 213 1.87 24.03 15.14
N SER A 214 1.78 24.04 16.48
CA SER A 214 1.61 25.24 17.29
C SER A 214 2.88 25.58 18.06
N GLU A 215 2.98 26.84 18.51
CA GLU A 215 4.07 27.27 19.37
C GLU A 215 4.05 26.51 20.69
N GLN A 216 5.18 25.96 21.11
CA GLN A 216 5.38 25.19 22.33
C GLN A 216 6.51 25.80 23.14
N ALA A 217 6.42 25.67 24.45
CA ALA A 217 7.45 26.02 25.38
C ALA A 217 7.76 24.82 26.28
N PRO A 218 9.03 24.54 26.59
CA PRO A 218 9.37 23.48 27.53
C PRO A 218 8.99 23.87 28.94
N SER A 219 8.58 22.91 29.75
CA SER A 219 8.67 23.02 31.20
C SER A 219 10.10 22.74 31.63
N TRP A 220 10.51 23.32 32.76
CA TRP A 220 11.88 23.22 33.24
C TRP A 220 11.92 22.58 34.62
N SER A 221 12.70 21.53 34.76
CA SER A 221 13.05 20.97 36.06
C SER A 221 14.13 21.85 36.69
N GLY A 222 13.94 22.22 37.97
CA GLY A 222 14.88 23.05 38.70
C GLY A 222 14.81 24.55 38.41
N TYR A 223 13.89 25.03 37.61
CA TYR A 223 13.69 26.45 37.35
C TYR A 223 12.78 27.08 38.38
N ASP A 224 13.32 28.11 39.05
CA ASP A 224 12.61 28.92 40.01
C ASP A 224 12.80 30.38 39.69
N THR A 225 11.69 31.06 39.38
CA THR A 225 11.70 32.50 39.02
C THR A 225 12.16 33.42 40.16
N ALA A 226 12.08 32.96 41.41
CA ALA A 226 12.62 33.69 42.56
C ALA A 226 14.16 33.70 42.56
N LYS A 227 14.79 32.65 42.02
CA LYS A 227 16.24 32.36 42.11
C LYS A 227 17.01 32.71 40.85
N MET A 228 16.35 32.68 39.67
CA MET A 228 17.01 32.91 38.39
C MET A 228 16.07 33.49 37.35
N THR A 229 16.62 34.02 36.29
CA THR A 229 15.90 34.47 35.08
C THR A 229 16.13 33.54 33.93
N VAL A 230 15.13 33.43 33.05
CA VAL A 230 15.25 32.71 31.77
C VAL A 230 15.21 33.67 30.61
N GLY A 231 16.01 33.42 29.59
CA GLY A 231 16.11 34.17 28.35
C GLY A 231 16.46 33.26 27.18
N GLY A 232 16.88 33.84 26.08
CA GLY A 232 17.16 33.09 24.86
C GLY A 232 15.89 32.64 24.14
N THR A 233 15.93 31.51 23.44
CA THR A 233 14.79 30.95 22.72
C THR A 233 14.02 30.03 23.65
N VAL A 234 12.96 30.54 24.28
CA VAL A 234 12.13 29.81 25.25
C VAL A 234 10.85 29.23 24.65
N LYS A 235 10.61 29.44 23.37
CA LYS A 235 9.48 28.92 22.62
C LYS A 235 9.91 28.53 21.21
N GLY A 236 9.23 27.56 20.63
CA GLY A 236 9.49 27.09 19.28
C GLY A 236 8.25 26.44 18.65
N THR A 237 8.19 26.45 17.33
CA THR A 237 7.06 25.87 16.59
C THR A 237 7.48 24.64 15.81
N THR A 238 8.73 24.59 15.32
CA THR A 238 9.22 23.49 14.49
C THR A 238 9.95 22.44 15.32
N ALA A 239 10.02 21.20 14.83
CA ALA A 239 10.87 20.20 15.44
C ALA A 239 12.34 20.61 15.29
N GLY A 240 13.09 20.50 16.35
CA GLY A 240 14.48 20.93 16.38
C GLY A 240 14.99 21.17 17.77
N SER A 241 16.21 21.68 17.86
CA SER A 241 16.87 22.04 19.11
C SER A 241 16.90 23.57 19.23
N TYR A 242 16.65 24.04 20.43
CA TYR A 242 16.58 25.46 20.79
C TYR A 242 17.45 25.72 22.01
N ASN A 243 17.91 26.94 22.19
CA ASN A 243 18.77 27.33 23.29
C ASN A 243 18.06 28.34 24.18
N ALA A 244 17.77 27.95 25.42
CA ALA A 244 17.40 28.87 26.48
C ALA A 244 18.64 29.22 27.29
N THR A 245 18.61 30.40 27.92
CA THR A 245 19.68 30.85 28.81
C THR A 245 19.12 31.10 30.21
N PHE A 246 19.82 30.65 31.22
CA PHE A 246 19.44 30.89 32.61
C PHE A 246 20.54 31.67 33.31
N THR A 247 20.13 32.66 34.11
CA THR A 247 21.07 33.50 34.85
C THR A 247 20.62 33.59 36.31
N PRO A 248 21.46 33.20 37.28
CA PRO A 248 21.14 33.35 38.69
C PRO A 248 20.95 34.83 39.03
N LYS A 249 20.00 35.10 39.90
CA LYS A 249 19.81 36.46 40.50
C LYS A 249 20.95 36.77 41.49
N ALA A 250 21.11 37.99 41.86
CA ALA A 250 22.24 38.51 42.61
C ALA A 250 22.66 37.71 43.85
N ASN A 251 21.68 37.11 44.56
CA ASN A 251 21.92 36.32 45.75
C ASN A 251 22.21 34.84 45.50
N TYR A 252 22.25 34.42 44.24
CA TYR A 252 22.42 33.04 43.84
C TYR A 252 23.63 32.85 42.92
N GLN A 253 24.14 31.68 42.88
CA GLN A 253 25.20 31.21 41.98
C GLN A 253 24.92 29.80 41.55
N TRP A 254 25.52 29.36 40.46
CA TRP A 254 25.46 27.96 40.05
C TRP A 254 26.23 27.07 41.06
N THR A 255 25.94 25.79 41.08
CA THR A 255 26.63 24.81 41.92
C THR A 255 28.15 24.75 41.70
N ASP A 256 28.63 25.22 40.54
CA ASP A 256 30.07 25.37 40.24
C ASP A 256 30.65 26.71 40.69
N GLY A 257 29.89 27.51 41.41
CA GLY A 257 30.31 28.83 41.92
C GLY A 257 30.24 29.98 40.93
N THR A 258 29.90 29.76 39.70
CA THR A 258 29.77 30.82 38.67
C THR A 258 28.40 31.50 38.74
N THR A 259 28.35 32.78 38.22
CA THR A 259 27.12 33.59 38.23
C THR A 259 26.69 33.98 36.80
N GLY A 260 27.49 33.62 35.77
CA GLY A 260 27.20 33.94 34.39
C GLY A 260 26.01 33.14 33.84
N ALA A 261 25.43 33.62 32.75
CA ALA A 261 24.37 32.93 32.04
C ALA A 261 24.86 31.57 31.53
N LYS A 262 24.05 30.53 31.71
CA LYS A 262 24.28 29.20 31.15
C LYS A 262 23.24 28.90 30.09
N THR A 263 23.70 28.37 28.96
CA THR A 263 22.84 27.92 27.86
C THR A 263 22.42 26.49 28.10
N VAL A 264 21.11 26.26 28.01
CA VAL A 264 20.51 24.94 28.11
C VAL A 264 19.76 24.66 26.81
N GLN A 265 20.14 23.59 26.16
CA GLN A 265 19.43 23.14 24.96
C GLN A 265 18.15 22.42 25.35
N TRP A 266 17.08 22.75 24.67
CA TRP A 266 15.80 22.05 24.74
C TRP A 266 15.34 21.64 23.34
N LYS A 267 14.41 20.71 23.23
CA LYS A 267 14.08 20.07 21.98
C LYS A 267 12.57 19.86 21.81
N ILE A 268 12.09 20.12 20.60
CA ILE A 268 10.83 19.60 20.09
C ILE A 268 11.16 18.42 19.16
N GLY A 269 10.71 17.23 19.50
CA GLY A 269 10.85 16.03 18.67
C GLY A 269 9.93 16.08 17.45
N LYS A 270 10.26 15.35 16.40
CA LYS A 270 9.38 15.19 15.25
C LYS A 270 8.11 14.43 15.63
N ALA A 271 6.99 14.82 15.04
CA ALA A 271 5.75 14.04 15.09
C ALA A 271 5.86 12.81 14.17
N ALA A 272 5.06 11.80 14.44
CA ALA A 272 4.96 10.65 13.55
C ALA A 272 4.30 11.05 12.23
N GLY A 273 4.94 10.72 11.12
CA GLY A 273 4.31 10.81 9.80
C GLY A 273 3.32 9.67 9.57
N SER A 274 2.40 9.85 8.65
CA SER A 274 1.49 8.80 8.18
C SER A 274 1.40 8.78 6.67
N LEU A 275 1.09 7.61 6.11
CA LEU A 275 0.88 7.41 4.68
C LEU A 275 -0.23 6.37 4.47
N THR A 276 -1.21 6.74 3.67
CA THR A 276 -2.21 5.83 3.12
C THR A 276 -2.34 6.03 1.62
N LEU A 277 -2.78 5.00 0.91
CA LEU A 277 -3.06 5.06 -0.52
C LEU A 277 -4.56 4.88 -0.74
N ASN A 278 -5.11 5.56 -1.73
CA ASN A 278 -6.52 5.45 -2.11
C ASN A 278 -6.89 4.07 -2.69
N ARG A 279 -5.87 3.26 -3.04
CA ARG A 279 -6.04 1.89 -3.55
C ARG A 279 -4.83 1.02 -3.26
N SER A 280 -5.06 -0.28 -3.12
CA SER A 280 -4.02 -1.31 -2.96
C SER A 280 -3.69 -2.04 -4.27
N SER A 281 -4.53 -1.88 -5.30
CA SER A 281 -4.32 -2.49 -6.62
C SER A 281 -4.75 -1.56 -7.75
N LEU A 282 -4.16 -1.76 -8.93
CA LEU A 282 -4.45 -1.03 -10.16
C LEU A 282 -4.29 -1.99 -11.34
N SER A 283 -5.34 -2.09 -12.17
CA SER A 283 -5.30 -2.86 -13.42
C SER A 283 -5.25 -1.92 -14.61
N LEU A 284 -4.27 -2.14 -15.49
CA LEU A 284 -4.06 -1.38 -16.71
C LEU A 284 -4.09 -2.32 -17.91
N ASN A 285 -4.49 -1.80 -19.04
CA ASN A 285 -4.57 -2.55 -20.30
C ASN A 285 -4.30 -1.65 -21.51
N VAL A 286 -4.48 -2.18 -22.71
CA VAL A 286 -4.22 -1.46 -23.97
C VAL A 286 -5.08 -0.21 -24.14
N SER A 287 -6.26 -0.17 -23.54
CA SER A 287 -7.19 0.99 -23.59
C SER A 287 -6.93 1.96 -22.44
N THR A 288 -6.58 1.44 -21.27
CA THR A 288 -6.28 2.21 -20.06
C THR A 288 -4.79 2.12 -19.74
N LYS A 289 -3.99 2.85 -20.52
CA LYS A 289 -2.52 2.80 -20.43
C LYS A 289 -1.95 3.51 -19.21
N THR A 290 -2.75 4.35 -18.58
CA THR A 290 -2.34 5.11 -17.38
C THR A 290 -3.40 5.02 -16.30
N GLY A 291 -2.95 5.08 -15.07
CA GLY A 291 -3.83 5.17 -13.90
C GLY A 291 -3.13 5.93 -12.78
N THR A 292 -3.88 6.37 -11.79
CA THR A 292 -3.34 7.16 -10.69
C THR A 292 -3.50 6.46 -9.34
N ILE A 293 -2.52 6.64 -8.49
CA ILE A 293 -2.55 6.32 -7.07
C ILE A 293 -2.42 7.65 -6.35
N THR A 294 -3.30 7.92 -5.40
CA THR A 294 -3.24 9.13 -4.58
C THR A 294 -2.73 8.74 -3.20
N ALA A 295 -1.68 9.40 -2.77
CA ALA A 295 -1.14 9.29 -1.42
C ALA A 295 -1.82 10.33 -0.52
N THR A 296 -2.33 9.90 0.63
CA THR A 296 -2.75 10.79 1.72
C THR A 296 -1.73 10.66 2.83
N LYS A 297 -1.11 11.77 3.21
CA LYS A 297 -0.05 11.79 4.22
C LYS A 297 -0.29 12.82 5.30
N ALA A 298 0.16 12.53 6.51
CA ALA A 298 0.50 13.53 7.49
C ALA A 298 2.03 13.65 7.52
N GLY A 299 2.50 14.86 7.39
CA GLY A 299 3.93 15.17 7.35
C GLY A 299 4.33 16.07 6.19
N ASP A 300 5.49 16.68 6.35
CA ASP A 300 6.08 17.70 5.48
C ASP A 300 7.10 17.12 4.48
N GLY A 301 7.44 15.83 4.58
CA GLY A 301 8.32 15.15 3.64
C GLY A 301 7.71 14.97 2.24
N ALA A 302 8.55 14.90 1.22
CA ALA A 302 8.13 14.68 -0.16
C ALA A 302 7.65 13.25 -0.39
N VAL A 303 6.67 13.09 -1.30
CA VAL A 303 6.23 11.78 -1.80
C VAL A 303 7.15 11.35 -2.92
N SER A 304 7.60 10.10 -2.86
CA SER A 304 8.32 9.42 -3.94
C SER A 304 7.70 8.06 -4.23
N ALA A 305 7.93 7.53 -5.41
CA ALA A 305 7.42 6.21 -5.78
C ALA A 305 8.40 5.50 -6.71
N THR A 306 8.47 4.18 -6.56
CA THR A 306 9.27 3.30 -7.41
C THR A 306 8.44 2.11 -7.89
N SER A 307 8.75 1.61 -9.08
CA SER A 307 8.21 0.38 -9.61
C SER A 307 9.21 -0.77 -9.44
N SER A 308 8.74 -1.92 -9.02
CA SER A 308 9.55 -3.14 -8.93
C SER A 308 9.93 -3.69 -10.32
N ASN A 309 9.19 -3.30 -11.37
CA ASN A 309 9.44 -3.73 -12.74
C ASN A 309 9.05 -2.62 -13.73
N THR A 310 10.04 -1.85 -14.18
CA THR A 310 9.85 -0.73 -15.11
C THR A 310 9.54 -1.16 -16.54
N SER A 311 9.80 -2.42 -16.91
CA SER A 311 9.38 -2.97 -18.20
C SER A 311 7.87 -3.26 -18.24
N VAL A 312 7.23 -3.43 -17.08
CA VAL A 312 5.78 -3.63 -16.94
C VAL A 312 5.08 -2.29 -16.72
N ALA A 313 5.54 -1.51 -15.76
CA ALA A 313 4.95 -0.22 -15.44
C ALA A 313 6.00 0.77 -14.93
N THR A 314 5.92 2.01 -15.38
CA THR A 314 6.71 3.15 -14.87
C THR A 314 5.83 4.07 -14.04
N VAL A 315 6.46 4.87 -13.17
CA VAL A 315 5.76 5.84 -12.34
C VAL A 315 6.35 7.24 -12.51
N SER A 316 5.50 8.24 -12.36
CA SER A 316 5.88 9.64 -12.16
C SER A 316 5.08 10.20 -10.99
N VAL A 317 5.70 11.09 -10.21
CA VAL A 317 5.07 11.68 -9.02
C VAL A 317 4.93 13.18 -9.20
N SER A 318 3.74 13.68 -8.93
CA SER A 318 3.45 15.11 -8.89
C SER A 318 2.65 15.41 -7.61
N GLY A 319 3.28 16.08 -6.65
CA GLY A 319 2.71 16.27 -5.32
C GLY A 319 2.39 14.92 -4.65
N ASN A 320 1.13 14.69 -4.36
CA ASN A 320 0.64 13.45 -3.75
C ASN A 320 0.05 12.46 -4.77
N THR A 321 0.11 12.77 -6.06
CA THR A 321 -0.42 11.93 -7.13
C THR A 321 0.71 11.18 -7.81
N ILE A 322 0.60 9.86 -7.82
CA ILE A 322 1.50 8.94 -8.53
C ILE A 322 0.78 8.49 -9.79
N THR A 323 1.28 8.88 -10.94
CA THR A 323 0.80 8.39 -12.23
C THR A 323 1.57 7.14 -12.61
N VAL A 324 0.84 6.05 -12.81
CA VAL A 324 1.39 4.76 -13.26
C VAL A 324 1.13 4.64 -14.75
N THR A 325 2.17 4.38 -15.53
CA THR A 325 2.08 4.18 -16.98
C THR A 325 2.48 2.74 -17.33
N ALA A 326 1.56 2.02 -17.97
CA ALA A 326 1.80 0.68 -18.48
C ALA A 326 2.84 0.68 -19.60
N LYS A 327 3.77 -0.27 -19.59
CA LYS A 327 4.84 -0.46 -20.59
C LYS A 327 4.78 -1.83 -21.24
N GLY A 328 4.55 -2.88 -20.47
CA GLY A 328 4.52 -4.26 -20.95
C GLY A 328 3.57 -5.13 -20.14
N HIS A 329 3.26 -6.30 -20.66
CA HIS A 329 2.44 -7.30 -19.97
C HIS A 329 3.13 -7.81 -18.70
N GLY A 330 2.36 -8.01 -17.64
CA GLY A 330 2.86 -8.59 -16.39
C GLY A 330 2.36 -7.86 -15.15
N SER A 331 3.10 -8.02 -14.07
CA SER A 331 2.81 -7.39 -12.78
C SER A 331 4.00 -6.59 -12.28
N ALA A 332 3.71 -5.53 -11.58
CA ALA A 332 4.68 -4.72 -10.86
C ALA A 332 4.10 -4.28 -9.52
N THR A 333 4.95 -4.07 -8.54
CA THR A 333 4.56 -3.45 -7.27
C THR A 333 5.08 -2.03 -7.25
N ILE A 334 4.19 -1.08 -7.06
CA ILE A 334 4.55 0.32 -6.84
C ILE A 334 4.71 0.53 -5.35
N THR A 335 5.93 0.88 -4.94
CA THR A 335 6.26 1.26 -3.56
C THR A 335 6.25 2.77 -3.46
N VAL A 336 5.39 3.28 -2.59
CA VAL A 336 5.27 4.72 -2.30
C VAL A 336 5.91 5.01 -0.95
N LYS A 337 6.74 6.02 -0.91
CA LYS A 337 7.43 6.52 0.28
C LYS A 337 7.06 7.97 0.54
N VAL A 338 7.15 8.36 1.78
CA VAL A 338 7.23 9.76 2.19
C VAL A 338 8.55 9.94 2.91
N GLU A 339 9.37 10.84 2.41
CA GLU A 339 10.65 11.15 3.03
C GLU A 339 10.47 11.78 4.41
N GLU A 340 11.49 11.70 5.22
CA GLU A 340 11.51 12.41 6.49
C GLU A 340 11.48 13.91 6.25
N GLY A 341 10.54 14.58 6.89
CA GLY A 341 10.42 16.03 6.83
C GLY A 341 11.18 16.73 7.96
N THR A 342 11.04 18.04 8.02
CA THR A 342 11.57 18.84 9.12
C THR A 342 10.86 18.50 10.43
N ASN A 343 9.53 18.37 10.37
CA ASN A 343 8.65 18.28 11.53
C ASN A 343 8.08 16.87 11.76
N HIS A 344 8.22 15.97 10.80
CA HIS A 344 7.67 14.62 10.88
C HIS A 344 8.70 13.56 10.51
N THR A 345 8.65 12.44 11.19
CA THR A 345 9.40 11.25 10.81
C THR A 345 8.80 10.60 9.57
N ALA A 346 9.62 9.91 8.79
CA ALA A 346 9.15 9.13 7.65
C ALA A 346 8.20 8.01 8.12
N PRO A 347 7.00 7.88 7.55
CA PRO A 347 6.12 6.76 7.83
C PRO A 347 6.60 5.49 7.12
N ALA A 348 6.02 4.36 7.48
CA ALA A 348 6.22 3.11 6.75
C ALA A 348 5.74 3.23 5.30
N ASN A 349 6.52 2.66 4.38
CA ASN A 349 6.18 2.61 2.97
C ASN A 349 4.83 1.90 2.74
N LYS A 350 4.13 2.28 1.68
CA LYS A 350 2.91 1.61 1.22
C LYS A 350 3.08 1.12 -0.20
N THR A 351 2.40 0.04 -0.51
CA THR A 351 2.48 -0.59 -1.82
C THR A 351 1.12 -0.64 -2.52
N CYS A 352 1.17 -0.59 -3.84
CA CYS A 352 0.03 -0.86 -4.71
C CYS A 352 0.46 -1.88 -5.77
N SER A 353 -0.29 -2.99 -5.86
CA SER A 353 -0.05 -4.00 -6.90
C SER A 353 -0.59 -3.50 -8.23
N VAL A 354 0.22 -3.58 -9.28
CA VAL A 354 -0.17 -3.20 -10.64
C VAL A 354 -0.16 -4.44 -11.52
N SER A 355 -1.27 -4.71 -12.18
CA SER A 355 -1.35 -5.71 -13.24
C SER A 355 -1.55 -5.02 -14.59
N VAL A 356 -0.74 -5.36 -15.57
CA VAL A 356 -0.85 -4.86 -16.94
C VAL A 356 -1.19 -6.02 -17.86
N THR A 357 -2.35 -5.91 -18.50
CA THR A 357 -2.82 -6.92 -19.45
C THR A 357 -2.64 -6.38 -20.87
N PHE A 358 -1.40 -6.39 -21.36
CA PHE A 358 -1.13 -6.15 -22.77
C PHE A 358 -1.19 -7.46 -23.56
N PRO A 359 -1.61 -7.42 -24.82
CA PRO A 359 -1.59 -8.59 -25.68
C PRO A 359 -0.17 -9.15 -25.82
N GLN A 360 -0.05 -10.47 -25.72
CA GLN A 360 1.17 -11.19 -26.06
C GLN A 360 1.28 -11.36 -27.58
N SER A 361 2.49 -11.41 -28.12
CA SER A 361 2.75 -11.52 -29.57
C SER A 361 2.16 -12.80 -30.19
N THR A 362 2.14 -13.92 -29.46
CA THR A 362 1.47 -15.13 -29.90
C THR A 362 -0.03 -15.00 -29.65
N LEU A 363 -0.84 -14.92 -30.72
CA LEU A 363 -2.28 -14.75 -30.62
C LEU A 363 -2.94 -15.79 -29.70
N ASN A 364 -2.54 -17.05 -29.83
CA ASN A 364 -3.11 -18.16 -29.03
C ASN A 364 -2.88 -18.03 -27.52
N SER A 365 -1.85 -17.32 -27.10
CA SER A 365 -1.54 -17.11 -25.66
C SER A 365 -2.44 -16.08 -24.99
N ASN A 366 -3.29 -15.40 -25.74
CA ASN A 366 -4.17 -14.36 -25.22
C ASN A 366 -5.57 -14.89 -24.95
N SER A 367 -6.20 -14.39 -23.85
CA SER A 367 -7.63 -14.62 -23.66
C SER A 367 -8.46 -13.87 -24.71
N TRP A 368 -9.68 -14.33 -24.97
CA TRP A 368 -10.61 -13.61 -25.84
C TRP A 368 -10.91 -12.20 -25.33
N ALA A 369 -10.94 -12.00 -24.01
CA ALA A 369 -11.09 -10.68 -23.41
C ALA A 369 -9.91 -9.74 -23.75
N THR A 370 -8.69 -10.24 -23.73
CA THR A 370 -7.49 -9.48 -24.12
C THR A 370 -7.52 -9.12 -25.62
N ILE A 371 -7.93 -10.09 -26.46
CA ILE A 371 -8.08 -9.85 -27.91
C ILE A 371 -9.15 -8.78 -28.18
N LYS A 372 -10.27 -8.85 -27.45
CA LYS A 372 -11.31 -7.82 -27.52
C LYS A 372 -10.79 -6.44 -27.16
N GLN A 373 -10.04 -6.32 -26.06
CA GLN A 373 -9.46 -5.04 -25.63
C GLN A 373 -8.53 -4.45 -26.71
N ALA A 374 -7.68 -5.27 -27.32
CA ALA A 374 -6.82 -4.84 -28.41
C ALA A 374 -7.63 -4.42 -29.66
N SER A 375 -8.70 -5.17 -29.99
CA SER A 375 -9.62 -4.84 -31.05
C SER A 375 -10.35 -3.53 -30.79
N ASP A 376 -10.93 -3.35 -29.57
CA ASP A 376 -11.66 -2.15 -29.18
C ASP A 376 -10.80 -0.89 -29.23
N ALA A 377 -9.51 -1.04 -28.90
CA ALA A 377 -8.52 0.03 -29.00
C ALA A 377 -8.02 0.30 -30.43
N GLY A 378 -8.49 -0.45 -31.44
CA GLY A 378 -7.97 -0.37 -32.81
C GLY A 378 -6.52 -0.83 -32.95
N ALA A 379 -5.98 -1.53 -31.97
CA ALA A 379 -4.56 -1.85 -31.84
C ALA A 379 -4.20 -3.31 -32.23
N GLY A 380 -5.15 -4.10 -32.71
CA GLY A 380 -4.93 -5.53 -33.01
C GLY A 380 -3.74 -5.78 -33.93
N ALA A 381 -3.60 -5.00 -34.99
CA ALA A 381 -2.50 -5.11 -35.96
C ALA A 381 -1.12 -4.73 -35.38
N ASN A 382 -1.06 -4.12 -34.20
CA ASN A 382 0.21 -3.83 -33.52
C ASN A 382 0.80 -5.07 -32.82
N TYR A 383 -0.02 -6.10 -32.64
CA TYR A 383 0.35 -7.31 -31.88
C TYR A 383 0.34 -8.57 -32.74
N TRP A 384 -0.55 -8.65 -33.74
CA TRP A 384 -0.80 -9.85 -34.51
C TRP A 384 -0.85 -9.55 -36.00
N ALA A 385 -0.59 -10.57 -36.80
CA ALA A 385 -0.61 -10.53 -38.25
C ALA A 385 -1.83 -11.25 -38.81
N VAL A 386 -2.20 -10.92 -40.04
CA VAL A 386 -3.16 -11.69 -40.82
C VAL A 386 -2.67 -13.11 -40.98
N GLY A 387 -3.53 -14.09 -40.69
CA GLY A 387 -3.21 -15.50 -40.71
C GLY A 387 -2.81 -16.10 -39.35
N ASP A 388 -2.50 -15.27 -38.34
CA ASP A 388 -2.24 -15.75 -36.97
C ASP A 388 -3.45 -16.51 -36.43
N THR A 389 -3.17 -17.55 -35.66
CA THR A 389 -4.17 -18.54 -35.24
C THR A 389 -4.43 -18.52 -33.72
N LYS A 390 -5.68 -18.83 -33.36
CA LYS A 390 -6.08 -19.12 -31.99
C LYS A 390 -6.93 -20.35 -31.96
N SER A 391 -6.58 -21.26 -31.03
CA SER A 391 -7.32 -22.51 -30.83
C SER A 391 -8.66 -22.22 -30.12
N ILE A 392 -9.71 -22.90 -30.58
CA ILE A 392 -11.02 -22.97 -29.93
C ILE A 392 -11.47 -24.43 -29.88
N THR A 393 -12.40 -24.73 -28.99
CA THR A 393 -13.08 -26.03 -28.93
C THR A 393 -14.55 -25.87 -29.29
N ILE A 394 -14.97 -26.47 -30.39
CA ILE A 394 -16.38 -26.53 -30.78
C ILE A 394 -16.99 -27.77 -30.12
N ASN A 395 -18.07 -27.59 -29.35
CA ASN A 395 -18.72 -28.68 -28.64
C ASN A 395 -20.24 -28.50 -28.65
N GLY A 396 -20.96 -29.49 -29.12
CA GLY A 396 -22.41 -29.50 -29.21
C GLY A 396 -22.93 -29.90 -30.57
N THR A 397 -24.26 -30.00 -30.69
CA THR A 397 -24.93 -30.41 -31.92
C THR A 397 -25.28 -29.20 -32.77
N VAL A 398 -24.92 -29.22 -34.06
CA VAL A 398 -25.27 -28.21 -35.05
C VAL A 398 -26.04 -28.89 -36.16
N GLN A 399 -27.31 -28.52 -36.34
CA GLN A 399 -28.21 -29.09 -37.36
C GLN A 399 -28.14 -30.61 -37.45
N GLY A 400 -28.17 -31.28 -36.28
CA GLY A 400 -28.12 -32.75 -36.18
C GLY A 400 -26.70 -33.37 -36.22
N PHE A 401 -25.69 -32.62 -36.57
CA PHE A 401 -24.28 -33.09 -36.52
C PHE A 401 -23.66 -32.75 -35.18
N ASN A 402 -23.05 -33.75 -34.52
CA ASN A 402 -22.45 -33.60 -33.21
C ASN A 402 -20.94 -33.32 -33.29
N PHE A 403 -20.54 -32.17 -32.80
CA PHE A 403 -19.13 -31.85 -32.55
C PHE A 403 -18.77 -32.25 -31.12
N SER A 404 -17.95 -33.27 -30.95
CA SER A 404 -17.49 -33.76 -29.65
C SER A 404 -16.11 -33.16 -29.36
N ASN A 405 -16.06 -32.01 -28.68
CA ASN A 405 -14.82 -31.32 -28.31
C ASN A 405 -13.85 -31.13 -29.46
N LEU A 406 -14.34 -30.75 -30.62
CA LEU A 406 -13.49 -30.48 -31.79
C LEU A 406 -12.56 -29.29 -31.54
N THR A 407 -11.27 -29.59 -31.36
CA THR A 407 -10.25 -28.54 -31.29
C THR A 407 -9.87 -28.09 -32.71
N ILE A 408 -10.09 -26.82 -32.98
CA ILE A 408 -9.84 -26.20 -34.30
C ILE A 408 -9.30 -24.78 -34.11
N ASN A 409 -8.52 -24.29 -35.05
CA ASN A 409 -8.04 -22.91 -35.00
C ASN A 409 -8.97 -21.99 -35.81
N VAL A 410 -9.25 -20.84 -35.21
CA VAL A 410 -9.64 -19.64 -35.98
C VAL A 410 -8.38 -18.87 -36.35
N PHE A 411 -8.41 -18.16 -37.44
CA PHE A 411 -7.29 -17.33 -37.91
C PHE A 411 -7.75 -15.95 -38.35
N ILE A 412 -6.86 -14.97 -38.24
CA ILE A 412 -7.18 -13.58 -38.62
C ILE A 412 -7.28 -13.43 -40.13
N LEU A 413 -8.43 -12.98 -40.60
CA LEU A 413 -8.68 -12.60 -42.00
C LEU A 413 -8.21 -11.17 -42.32
N GLY A 414 -8.36 -10.26 -41.36
CA GLY A 414 -8.02 -8.87 -41.54
C GLY A 414 -8.37 -8.04 -40.30
N PHE A 415 -7.79 -6.87 -40.23
CA PHE A 415 -8.04 -5.86 -39.21
C PHE A 415 -8.84 -4.71 -39.80
N ASN A 416 -9.89 -4.28 -39.13
CA ASN A 416 -10.72 -3.15 -39.57
C ASN A 416 -11.19 -3.28 -41.06
N HIS A 417 -11.46 -4.52 -41.45
CA HIS A 417 -11.88 -4.80 -42.83
C HIS A 417 -13.10 -3.97 -43.18
N ASN A 418 -13.03 -3.26 -44.31
CA ASN A 418 -14.11 -2.42 -44.82
C ASN A 418 -14.80 -1.56 -43.75
N SER A 419 -14.00 -0.92 -42.88
CA SER A 419 -14.44 -0.31 -41.64
C SER A 419 -15.52 0.78 -41.82
N SER A 420 -15.54 1.47 -42.94
CA SER A 420 -16.56 2.47 -43.25
C SER A 420 -17.97 1.88 -43.40
N ARG A 421 -18.09 0.60 -43.74
CA ARG A 421 -19.36 -0.12 -43.94
C ARG A 421 -19.62 -1.17 -42.84
N GLU A 422 -18.59 -1.90 -42.46
CA GLU A 422 -18.69 -3.03 -41.54
C GLU A 422 -18.45 -2.65 -40.08
N GLY A 423 -17.99 -1.44 -39.83
CA GLY A 423 -17.63 -0.87 -38.55
C GLY A 423 -16.15 -1.06 -38.21
N GLY A 424 -15.59 -0.07 -37.50
CA GLY A 424 -14.19 -0.05 -37.08
C GLY A 424 -13.92 -0.84 -35.79
N ASN A 425 -12.64 -0.92 -35.46
CA ASN A 425 -12.16 -1.57 -34.25
C ASN A 425 -12.59 -3.04 -34.15
N ARG A 426 -12.38 -3.79 -35.25
CA ARG A 426 -12.69 -5.21 -35.37
C ARG A 426 -11.51 -6.01 -35.89
N ILE A 427 -11.38 -7.22 -35.38
CA ILE A 427 -10.53 -8.29 -35.90
C ILE A 427 -11.47 -9.34 -36.49
N HIS A 428 -11.40 -9.57 -37.78
CA HIS A 428 -12.22 -10.56 -38.44
C HIS A 428 -11.47 -11.90 -38.44
N PHE A 429 -12.14 -12.92 -37.97
CA PHE A 429 -11.62 -14.28 -37.91
C PHE A 429 -12.38 -15.19 -38.83
N GLN A 430 -11.70 -16.19 -39.35
CA GLN A 430 -12.33 -17.34 -40.02
C GLN A 430 -12.06 -18.61 -39.22
N ILE A 431 -13.07 -19.46 -39.04
CA ILE A 431 -12.93 -20.81 -38.50
C ILE A 431 -12.32 -21.68 -39.60
N GLY A 432 -11.37 -22.53 -39.24
CA GLY A 432 -10.99 -23.57 -40.16
C GLY A 432 -9.50 -23.76 -40.41
N LYS A 433 -8.73 -24.07 -39.32
CA LYS A 433 -7.43 -24.73 -39.46
C LYS A 433 -7.28 -25.82 -38.39
N ILE A 434 -6.79 -27.00 -38.80
CA ILE A 434 -6.30 -28.03 -37.91
C ILE A 434 -4.81 -28.17 -38.17
N GLY A 435 -3.99 -27.78 -37.17
CA GLY A 435 -2.59 -27.52 -37.41
C GLY A 435 -2.43 -26.36 -38.41
N THR A 436 -1.72 -26.58 -39.49
CA THR A 436 -1.53 -25.65 -40.60
C THR A 436 -2.54 -25.84 -41.74
N THR A 437 -3.26 -26.98 -41.78
CA THR A 437 -4.20 -27.32 -42.85
C THR A 437 -5.49 -26.56 -42.71
N ALA A 438 -5.88 -25.88 -43.80
CA ALA A 438 -7.16 -25.20 -43.87
C ALA A 438 -8.29 -26.23 -44.01
N VAL A 439 -9.28 -26.17 -43.10
CA VAL A 439 -10.43 -27.09 -43.11
C VAL A 439 -11.75 -26.34 -43.14
N ALA A 440 -12.80 -27.02 -43.57
CA ALA A 440 -14.19 -26.62 -43.43
C ALA A 440 -14.92 -27.60 -42.49
N LEU A 441 -15.84 -27.07 -41.69
CA LEU A 441 -16.76 -27.88 -40.91
C LEU A 441 -17.75 -28.55 -41.90
N CYS A 442 -17.78 -29.84 -41.93
CA CYS A 442 -18.70 -30.65 -42.73
C CYS A 442 -19.60 -31.47 -41.86
N ASP A 443 -20.86 -31.62 -42.21
CA ASP A 443 -21.77 -32.56 -41.54
C ASP A 443 -21.67 -33.94 -42.20
N SER A 444 -22.41 -34.93 -41.67
CA SER A 444 -22.46 -36.31 -42.20
C SER A 444 -23.10 -36.41 -43.60
N GLN A 445 -23.74 -35.33 -44.04
CA GLN A 445 -24.42 -35.26 -45.36
C GLN A 445 -23.61 -34.51 -46.40
N TYR A 446 -22.33 -34.19 -46.11
CA TYR A 446 -21.49 -33.42 -47.04
C TYR A 446 -21.64 -33.96 -48.49
N ASN A 447 -21.87 -33.00 -49.42
CA ASN A 447 -22.09 -33.23 -50.85
C ASN A 447 -23.37 -34.02 -51.19
N SER A 448 -24.29 -34.15 -50.24
CA SER A 448 -25.60 -34.75 -50.51
C SER A 448 -26.63 -33.69 -50.89
N SER A 449 -27.45 -33.96 -51.92
CA SER A 449 -28.60 -33.15 -52.29
C SER A 449 -29.84 -33.60 -51.55
N GLY A 450 -30.78 -32.69 -51.35
CA GLY A 450 -32.08 -33.00 -50.75
C GLY A 450 -32.60 -31.93 -49.79
N SER A 451 -33.86 -32.01 -49.48
CA SER A 451 -34.47 -31.12 -48.51
C SER A 451 -34.11 -31.53 -47.07
N GLY A 452 -34.07 -30.56 -46.17
CA GLY A 452 -33.88 -30.80 -44.73
C GLY A 452 -32.85 -29.95 -44.07
N ASP A 453 -32.49 -30.39 -42.86
CA ASP A 453 -31.47 -29.76 -42.02
C ASP A 453 -30.05 -30.14 -42.52
N GLY A 454 -29.05 -29.62 -41.85
CA GLY A 454 -27.64 -29.80 -42.21
C GLY A 454 -26.98 -28.50 -42.65
N PHE A 455 -25.75 -28.60 -43.12
CA PHE A 455 -24.93 -27.45 -43.53
C PHE A 455 -25.28 -26.96 -44.92
N ARG A 456 -26.53 -26.57 -45.10
CA ARG A 456 -27.18 -26.17 -46.36
C ARG A 456 -27.45 -24.67 -46.33
N MET A 457 -27.39 -24.03 -47.54
CA MET A 457 -27.78 -22.63 -47.64
C MET A 457 -29.28 -22.48 -47.40
N ASN A 458 -30.10 -23.35 -47.94
CA ASN A 458 -31.54 -23.44 -47.66
C ASN A 458 -32.00 -24.90 -47.58
N LYS A 459 -33.10 -25.15 -46.84
CA LYS A 459 -33.72 -26.48 -46.71
C LYS A 459 -34.33 -26.97 -48.02
N SER A 460 -34.74 -26.05 -48.90
CA SER A 460 -35.26 -26.29 -50.21
C SER A 460 -34.35 -25.74 -51.30
N ASN A 461 -34.56 -26.22 -52.56
CA ASN A 461 -33.71 -25.84 -53.68
C ASN A 461 -34.07 -24.47 -54.24
N THR A 462 -33.80 -23.43 -53.47
CA THR A 462 -34.01 -22.04 -53.85
C THR A 462 -33.00 -21.12 -53.18
N ASN A 463 -32.58 -20.06 -53.85
CA ASN A 463 -31.82 -18.98 -53.26
C ASN A 463 -32.71 -17.74 -52.91
N SER A 464 -34.03 -17.89 -53.01
CA SER A 464 -34.98 -16.84 -52.67
C SER A 464 -34.81 -16.44 -51.19
N GLY A 465 -34.88 -15.12 -50.94
CA GLY A 465 -34.55 -14.55 -49.66
C GLY A 465 -33.06 -14.27 -49.43
N GLY A 466 -32.23 -14.67 -50.40
CA GLY A 466 -30.78 -14.40 -50.39
C GLY A 466 -30.07 -14.83 -49.11
N TRP A 467 -29.03 -14.09 -48.77
CA TRP A 467 -28.31 -14.35 -47.50
C TRP A 467 -29.20 -14.10 -46.28
N ASN A 468 -29.97 -13.00 -46.24
CA ASN A 468 -30.81 -12.62 -45.10
C ASN A 468 -31.86 -13.68 -44.76
N GLY A 469 -32.46 -14.28 -45.81
CA GLY A 469 -33.50 -15.32 -45.67
C GLY A 469 -32.94 -16.72 -45.40
N SER A 470 -31.65 -16.96 -45.63
CA SER A 470 -31.07 -18.30 -45.68
C SER A 470 -31.16 -19.08 -44.36
N HIS A 471 -31.36 -20.40 -44.49
CA HIS A 471 -31.28 -21.33 -43.40
C HIS A 471 -29.85 -21.34 -42.78
N MET A 472 -28.82 -21.23 -43.63
CA MET A 472 -27.43 -21.14 -43.19
C MET A 472 -27.25 -19.99 -42.21
N ARG A 473 -27.67 -18.76 -42.57
CA ARG A 473 -27.53 -17.59 -41.68
C ARG A 473 -28.32 -17.74 -40.40
N LYS A 474 -29.60 -18.11 -40.50
CA LYS A 474 -30.54 -18.08 -39.38
C LYS A 474 -30.32 -19.24 -38.39
N SER A 475 -30.19 -20.46 -38.92
CA SER A 475 -30.21 -21.70 -38.13
C SER A 475 -28.84 -22.33 -37.99
N VAL A 476 -28.09 -22.53 -39.11
CA VAL A 476 -26.78 -23.18 -39.03
C VAL A 476 -25.78 -22.32 -38.26
N LEU A 477 -25.62 -21.05 -38.65
CA LEU A 477 -24.75 -20.11 -37.94
C LEU A 477 -25.38 -19.56 -36.68
N GLY A 478 -26.73 -19.42 -36.63
CA GLY A 478 -27.46 -19.03 -35.44
C GLY A 478 -27.67 -17.50 -35.26
N ASN A 479 -27.64 -16.70 -36.37
CA ASN A 479 -27.89 -15.25 -36.26
C ASN A 479 -29.36 -14.86 -35.97
N SER A 480 -30.26 -15.84 -35.81
CA SER A 480 -31.58 -15.60 -35.23
C SER A 480 -31.54 -15.38 -33.70
N GLY A 481 -30.43 -15.69 -33.06
CA GLY A 481 -30.15 -15.43 -31.63
C GLY A 481 -28.98 -14.47 -31.46
N THR A 482 -28.48 -14.41 -30.24
CA THR A 482 -27.31 -13.60 -29.89
C THR A 482 -26.23 -14.48 -29.25
N PRO A 483 -24.97 -14.02 -29.16
CA PRO A 483 -23.92 -14.79 -28.47
C PRO A 483 -24.25 -15.10 -27.00
N THR A 484 -24.99 -14.25 -26.30
CA THR A 484 -25.43 -14.45 -24.90
C THR A 484 -26.67 -15.33 -24.77
N SER A 485 -27.48 -15.41 -25.85
CA SER A 485 -28.68 -16.27 -25.96
C SER A 485 -28.69 -16.94 -27.33
N PRO A 486 -27.78 -17.89 -27.58
CA PRO A 486 -27.63 -18.53 -28.88
C PRO A 486 -28.80 -19.47 -29.17
N VAL A 487 -29.16 -19.58 -30.43
CA VAL A 487 -30.17 -20.56 -30.88
C VAL A 487 -29.61 -21.96 -30.68
N GLY A 488 -30.36 -22.83 -30.00
CA GLY A 488 -29.99 -24.23 -29.86
C GLY A 488 -29.82 -24.93 -31.21
N GLY A 489 -28.87 -25.82 -31.32
CA GLY A 489 -28.56 -26.52 -32.59
C GLY A 489 -27.88 -25.66 -33.65
N SER A 490 -27.30 -24.55 -33.28
CA SER A 490 -26.52 -23.66 -34.15
C SER A 490 -25.01 -23.72 -33.84
N LEU A 491 -24.20 -23.30 -34.82
CA LEU A 491 -22.74 -23.17 -34.61
C LEU A 491 -22.43 -22.17 -33.50
N MET A 492 -23.17 -21.06 -33.41
CA MET A 492 -23.01 -20.08 -32.32
C MET A 492 -23.16 -20.73 -30.96
N ALA A 493 -24.14 -21.62 -30.78
CA ALA A 493 -24.34 -22.33 -29.53
C ALA A 493 -23.19 -23.29 -29.18
N ALA A 494 -22.55 -23.86 -30.21
CA ALA A 494 -21.45 -24.80 -30.05
C ALA A 494 -20.07 -24.14 -29.85
N LEU A 495 -19.96 -22.82 -30.06
CA LEU A 495 -18.73 -22.06 -29.80
C LEU A 495 -18.50 -21.85 -28.30
N PRO A 496 -17.23 -21.71 -27.85
CA PRO A 496 -16.88 -21.43 -26.47
C PRO A 496 -17.58 -20.16 -25.94
N SER A 497 -18.02 -20.19 -24.70
CA SER A 497 -18.76 -19.08 -24.06
C SER A 497 -17.91 -17.80 -23.93
N ASP A 498 -16.61 -17.94 -23.68
CA ASP A 498 -15.67 -16.81 -23.57
C ASP A 498 -15.43 -16.11 -24.92
N LEU A 499 -15.41 -16.89 -26.03
CA LEU A 499 -15.42 -16.33 -27.38
C LEU A 499 -16.74 -15.62 -27.64
N ARG A 500 -17.89 -16.26 -27.37
CA ARG A 500 -19.21 -15.68 -27.58
C ARG A 500 -19.38 -14.35 -26.82
N ALA A 501 -18.86 -14.27 -25.58
CA ALA A 501 -18.96 -13.06 -24.75
C ALA A 501 -18.26 -11.82 -25.37
N VAL A 502 -17.37 -11.99 -26.32
CA VAL A 502 -16.61 -10.90 -26.94
C VAL A 502 -16.96 -10.63 -28.39
N MET A 503 -17.83 -11.44 -28.98
CA MET A 503 -18.24 -11.29 -30.38
C MET A 503 -18.95 -9.95 -30.60
N LYS A 504 -18.63 -9.28 -31.68
CA LYS A 504 -19.28 -8.06 -32.17
C LYS A 504 -20.07 -8.35 -33.42
N THR A 505 -21.13 -7.61 -33.59
CA THR A 505 -21.84 -7.60 -34.89
C THR A 505 -21.00 -6.91 -35.94
N THR A 506 -21.14 -7.34 -37.19
CA THR A 506 -20.64 -6.63 -38.34
C THR A 506 -21.77 -6.47 -39.37
N THR A 507 -21.75 -5.36 -40.09
CA THR A 507 -22.69 -5.13 -41.20
C THR A 507 -22.17 -5.78 -42.46
N LYS A 508 -22.93 -6.66 -43.05
CA LYS A 508 -22.59 -7.32 -44.31
C LYS A 508 -23.58 -6.95 -45.42
N TYR A 509 -23.06 -6.56 -46.57
CA TYR A 509 -23.87 -6.26 -47.72
C TYR A 509 -23.82 -7.45 -48.68
N THR A 510 -24.97 -7.98 -49.02
CA THR A 510 -25.12 -9.16 -49.89
C THR A 510 -26.48 -9.07 -50.60
N ASP A 511 -26.65 -9.77 -51.67
CA ASP A 511 -27.97 -9.96 -52.28
C ASP A 511 -28.85 -10.69 -51.26
N ASN A 512 -29.82 -9.99 -50.72
CA ASN A 512 -30.75 -10.46 -49.70
C ASN A 512 -32.14 -10.83 -50.26
N THR A 513 -32.27 -10.84 -51.60
CA THR A 513 -33.49 -11.22 -52.33
C THR A 513 -33.28 -12.55 -53.05
N GLY A 514 -32.17 -12.71 -53.74
CA GLY A 514 -31.91 -13.87 -54.60
C GLY A 514 -32.88 -13.92 -55.80
N GLY A 515 -33.32 -15.12 -56.15
CA GLY A 515 -34.28 -15.34 -57.22
C GLY A 515 -33.70 -15.37 -58.63
N GLY A 516 -32.38 -15.35 -58.78
CA GLY A 516 -31.70 -15.42 -60.07
C GLY A 516 -31.78 -14.10 -60.86
N SER A 517 -31.52 -12.97 -60.19
CA SER A 517 -31.53 -11.62 -60.80
C SER A 517 -30.31 -10.81 -60.41
N ASP A 518 -29.76 -10.03 -61.33
CA ASP A 518 -28.63 -9.10 -61.09
C ASP A 518 -29.14 -7.69 -60.77
N ASN A 519 -30.06 -7.57 -59.83
CA ASN A 519 -30.64 -6.29 -59.47
C ASN A 519 -29.86 -5.67 -58.28
N ALA A 520 -29.30 -4.49 -58.51
CA ALA A 520 -28.51 -3.78 -57.51
C ALA A 520 -29.28 -3.47 -56.24
N SER A 521 -30.60 -3.25 -56.30
CA SER A 521 -31.44 -2.99 -55.09
C SER A 521 -31.58 -4.18 -54.18
N TYR A 522 -31.19 -5.38 -54.61
CA TYR A 522 -31.21 -6.59 -53.79
C TYR A 522 -30.01 -6.67 -52.83
N VAL A 523 -28.95 -5.90 -53.09
CA VAL A 523 -27.78 -5.83 -52.22
C VAL A 523 -28.08 -4.88 -51.07
N THR A 524 -28.42 -5.45 -49.96
CA THR A 524 -28.81 -4.74 -48.73
C THR A 524 -27.99 -5.22 -47.56
N ALA A 525 -28.08 -4.50 -46.46
CA ALA A 525 -27.33 -4.79 -45.23
C ALA A 525 -27.97 -5.90 -44.40
N THR A 526 -27.17 -6.78 -43.82
CA THR A 526 -27.51 -7.60 -42.66
C THR A 526 -26.54 -7.30 -41.54
N THR A 527 -26.98 -7.51 -40.30
CA THR A 527 -26.14 -7.42 -39.11
C THR A 527 -25.92 -8.82 -38.56
N ASP A 528 -24.68 -9.29 -38.56
CA ASP A 528 -24.35 -10.67 -38.28
C ASP A 528 -23.21 -10.78 -37.26
N TYR A 529 -23.28 -11.76 -36.36
CA TYR A 529 -22.18 -12.17 -35.49
C TYR A 529 -21.29 -13.22 -36.18
N LEU A 530 -21.93 -14.18 -36.87
CA LEU A 530 -21.29 -15.19 -37.71
C LEU A 530 -21.76 -15.03 -39.15
N PHE A 531 -20.86 -15.08 -40.11
CA PHE A 531 -21.20 -14.96 -41.50
C PHE A 531 -20.28 -15.82 -42.36
N LEU A 532 -20.79 -16.31 -43.48
CA LEU A 532 -19.95 -16.83 -44.54
C LEU A 532 -19.32 -15.66 -45.33
N LEU A 533 -18.17 -15.88 -45.90
CA LEU A 533 -17.58 -14.91 -46.82
C LEU A 533 -18.41 -14.80 -48.11
N ALA A 534 -18.39 -13.63 -48.72
CA ALA A 534 -18.96 -13.43 -50.06
C ALA A 534 -17.94 -13.78 -51.16
N GLU A 535 -18.43 -13.93 -52.40
CA GLU A 535 -17.56 -14.23 -53.53
C GLU A 535 -16.45 -13.19 -53.68
N PHE A 536 -16.79 -11.90 -53.65
CA PHE A 536 -15.81 -10.82 -53.81
C PHE A 536 -14.82 -10.74 -52.65
N GLU A 537 -15.27 -11.04 -51.42
CA GLU A 537 -14.41 -11.05 -50.23
C GLU A 537 -13.32 -12.12 -50.29
N VAL A 538 -13.55 -13.21 -51.05
CA VAL A 538 -12.56 -14.29 -51.22
C VAL A 538 -11.73 -14.08 -52.47
N PHE A 539 -12.35 -13.71 -53.61
CA PHE A 539 -11.68 -13.73 -54.89
C PHE A 539 -11.16 -12.35 -55.33
N GLY A 540 -11.67 -11.26 -54.75
CA GLY A 540 -11.37 -9.89 -55.18
C GLY A 540 -11.94 -9.54 -56.56
N THR A 541 -12.71 -10.47 -57.16
CA THR A 541 -13.34 -10.38 -58.45
C THR A 541 -14.72 -11.05 -58.37
N ARG A 542 -15.67 -10.51 -59.05
CA ARG A 542 -17.00 -11.08 -59.22
C ARG A 542 -17.01 -12.08 -60.35
N TYR A 543 -17.61 -13.25 -60.12
CA TYR A 543 -17.80 -14.29 -61.14
C TYR A 543 -19.28 -14.63 -61.36
N GLY A 544 -20.09 -14.68 -60.31
CA GLY A 544 -21.50 -15.04 -60.44
C GLY A 544 -22.36 -14.57 -59.29
N ALA A 545 -21.84 -13.75 -58.38
CA ALA A 545 -22.61 -13.02 -57.41
C ALA A 545 -23.32 -11.82 -58.07
N ASN A 546 -24.29 -11.20 -57.39
CA ASN A 546 -24.92 -9.94 -57.83
C ASN A 546 -23.82 -8.89 -58.04
N SER A 547 -23.91 -8.18 -59.21
CA SER A 547 -22.86 -7.23 -59.63
C SER A 547 -22.65 -6.08 -58.66
N ALA A 548 -23.69 -5.66 -57.97
CA ALA A 548 -23.61 -4.58 -56.99
C ALA A 548 -22.88 -4.97 -55.71
N GLU A 549 -22.72 -6.28 -55.39
CA GLU A 549 -21.97 -6.70 -54.18
C GLU A 549 -20.54 -6.15 -54.17
N GLN A 550 -19.86 -6.07 -55.31
CA GLN A 550 -18.50 -5.54 -55.42
C GLN A 550 -18.39 -4.06 -55.02
N ASN A 551 -19.47 -3.29 -55.05
CA ASN A 551 -19.49 -1.88 -54.64
C ASN A 551 -19.52 -1.70 -53.14
N PHE A 552 -19.82 -2.76 -52.39
CA PHE A 552 -19.98 -2.76 -50.93
C PHE A 552 -18.96 -3.63 -50.23
N GLN A 553 -18.28 -4.53 -50.93
CA GLN A 553 -17.39 -5.52 -50.38
C GLN A 553 -15.94 -5.22 -50.75
N LEU A 554 -15.01 -5.67 -49.90
CA LEU A 554 -13.58 -5.67 -50.17
C LEU A 554 -13.05 -7.09 -50.03
N GLN A 555 -11.98 -7.43 -50.78
CA GLN A 555 -11.29 -8.70 -50.59
C GLN A 555 -10.57 -8.68 -49.22
N TYR A 556 -10.71 -9.74 -48.45
CA TYR A 556 -9.99 -9.87 -47.20
C TYR A 556 -8.47 -9.96 -47.41
N ASP A 557 -7.70 -9.31 -46.55
CA ASP A 557 -6.24 -9.25 -46.64
C ASP A 557 -5.60 -10.64 -46.72
N TYR A 558 -6.16 -11.62 -45.99
CA TYR A 558 -5.70 -13.01 -46.03
C TYR A 558 -5.72 -13.57 -47.47
N TYR A 559 -6.81 -13.40 -48.21
CA TYR A 559 -6.95 -13.90 -49.58
C TYR A 559 -6.26 -13.00 -50.59
N LYS A 560 -6.20 -11.70 -50.34
CA LYS A 560 -5.45 -10.73 -51.16
C LYS A 560 -3.94 -11.02 -51.14
N ALA A 561 -3.43 -11.58 -50.02
CA ALA A 561 -2.05 -12.02 -49.91
C ALA A 561 -1.74 -13.35 -50.62
N GLY A 562 -2.71 -13.93 -51.37
CA GLY A 562 -2.52 -15.15 -52.17
C GLY A 562 -2.66 -16.45 -51.37
N ASN A 563 -3.13 -16.40 -50.14
CA ASN A 563 -3.33 -17.63 -49.35
C ASN A 563 -4.36 -18.55 -50.02
N SER A 564 -4.15 -19.85 -49.87
CA SER A 564 -4.99 -20.91 -50.45
C SER A 564 -6.46 -20.80 -50.02
N ARG A 565 -7.35 -20.97 -50.99
CA ARG A 565 -8.80 -21.05 -50.81
C ARG A 565 -9.28 -22.49 -50.59
N VAL A 566 -8.43 -23.49 -50.92
CA VAL A 566 -8.73 -24.91 -50.72
C VAL A 566 -8.97 -25.17 -49.24
N ALA A 567 -10.02 -25.91 -48.98
CA ALA A 567 -10.26 -26.45 -47.64
C ALA A 567 -10.42 -27.95 -47.66
N TYR A 568 -10.10 -28.58 -46.55
CA TYR A 568 -10.21 -30.00 -46.35
C TYR A 568 -11.30 -30.34 -45.32
N ASN A 569 -11.81 -31.55 -45.34
CA ASN A 569 -12.80 -31.97 -44.37
C ASN A 569 -12.18 -31.96 -42.96
N HIS A 570 -12.84 -31.38 -41.97
CA HIS A 570 -12.34 -31.33 -40.60
C HIS A 570 -12.15 -32.71 -39.94
N THR A 571 -12.88 -33.72 -40.43
CA THR A 571 -12.72 -35.13 -39.97
C THR A 571 -11.74 -35.92 -40.80
N ALA A 572 -11.35 -35.43 -41.99
CA ALA A 572 -10.42 -36.08 -42.92
C ALA A 572 -9.57 -35.00 -43.63
N VAL A 573 -8.53 -34.52 -42.95
CA VAL A 573 -7.73 -33.36 -43.34
C VAL A 573 -6.91 -33.52 -44.63
N SER A 574 -7.00 -34.71 -45.30
CA SER A 574 -6.46 -34.98 -46.63
C SER A 574 -7.51 -34.94 -47.75
N THR A 575 -8.81 -34.83 -47.43
CA THR A 575 -9.91 -34.84 -48.39
C THR A 575 -10.37 -33.42 -48.64
N ALA A 576 -10.04 -32.88 -49.83
CA ALA A 576 -10.49 -31.53 -50.18
C ALA A 576 -12.01 -31.48 -50.31
N VAL A 577 -12.57 -30.38 -49.82
CA VAL A 577 -14.01 -30.16 -49.80
C VAL A 577 -14.32 -28.78 -50.35
N TRP A 578 -15.49 -28.65 -50.98
CA TRP A 578 -16.02 -27.35 -51.34
C TRP A 578 -16.79 -26.77 -50.13
N TRP A 579 -16.83 -25.41 -50.08
CA TRP A 579 -17.42 -24.71 -48.96
C TRP A 579 -18.21 -23.49 -49.38
N TRP A 580 -19.31 -23.22 -48.70
CA TRP A 580 -20.28 -22.22 -49.03
C TRP A 580 -19.74 -20.78 -48.90
N LEU A 581 -20.18 -19.94 -49.86
CA LEU A 581 -20.16 -18.47 -49.79
C LEU A 581 -21.57 -17.95 -49.61
N ARG A 582 -21.72 -16.77 -49.00
CA ARG A 582 -23.05 -16.20 -48.74
C ARG A 582 -23.72 -15.60 -49.98
N SER A 583 -23.00 -15.32 -51.06
CA SER A 583 -23.52 -14.69 -52.27
C SER A 583 -24.47 -15.63 -53.03
N PRO A 584 -25.77 -15.27 -53.24
CA PRO A 584 -26.61 -15.97 -54.19
C PRO A 584 -26.05 -15.86 -55.59
N ASN A 585 -26.28 -16.85 -56.41
CA ASN A 585 -25.96 -16.75 -57.83
C ASN A 585 -27.00 -15.86 -58.53
N TYR A 586 -26.53 -14.85 -59.30
CA TYR A 586 -27.41 -13.91 -59.98
C TYR A 586 -28.18 -14.50 -61.15
N ALA A 587 -27.65 -15.57 -61.76
CA ALA A 587 -28.24 -16.19 -62.94
C ALA A 587 -29.12 -17.40 -62.63
N TYR A 588 -28.97 -18.01 -61.49
CA TYR A 588 -29.64 -19.25 -61.13
C TYR A 588 -30.41 -19.12 -59.79
N SER A 589 -31.72 -19.11 -59.84
CA SER A 589 -32.62 -18.93 -58.71
C SER A 589 -32.54 -20.03 -57.62
N ARG A 590 -31.75 -21.07 -57.84
CA ARG A 590 -31.58 -22.21 -56.92
C ARG A 590 -30.22 -22.26 -56.28
N SER A 591 -29.26 -21.43 -56.68
CA SER A 591 -27.86 -21.64 -56.36
C SER A 591 -27.26 -20.51 -55.53
N PHE A 592 -26.34 -20.88 -54.65
CA PHE A 592 -25.38 -19.97 -53.99
C PHE A 592 -23.97 -20.24 -54.53
N ARG A 593 -23.10 -19.24 -54.33
CA ARG A 593 -21.68 -19.36 -54.68
C ARG A 593 -20.96 -20.25 -53.66
N TYR A 594 -19.88 -20.89 -54.08
CA TYR A 594 -18.99 -21.67 -53.24
C TYR A 594 -17.55 -21.65 -53.76
N VAL A 595 -16.60 -22.00 -52.87
CA VAL A 595 -15.22 -22.30 -53.25
C VAL A 595 -15.10 -23.81 -53.47
N ASN A 596 -14.60 -24.19 -54.65
CA ASN A 596 -14.47 -25.58 -55.05
C ASN A 596 -13.28 -26.30 -54.37
N THR A 597 -13.17 -27.61 -54.53
CA THR A 597 -12.10 -28.45 -53.96
C THR A 597 -10.69 -28.06 -54.47
N ASP A 598 -10.57 -27.44 -55.62
CA ASP A 598 -9.32 -26.89 -56.19
C ASP A 598 -9.08 -25.42 -55.85
N GLY A 599 -9.96 -24.79 -55.07
CA GLY A 599 -9.90 -23.37 -54.71
C GLY A 599 -10.48 -22.43 -55.74
N SER A 600 -11.02 -22.93 -56.87
CA SER A 600 -11.75 -22.15 -57.87
C SER A 600 -13.15 -21.77 -57.38
N TYR A 601 -13.80 -20.85 -58.12
CA TYR A 601 -15.19 -20.45 -57.84
C TYR A 601 -16.18 -21.36 -58.59
N ASN A 602 -17.33 -21.60 -57.97
CA ASN A 602 -18.44 -22.27 -58.65
C ASN A 602 -19.77 -21.92 -57.94
N ASN A 603 -20.88 -22.51 -58.37
CA ASN A 603 -22.18 -22.42 -57.73
C ASN A 603 -22.82 -23.81 -57.63
N ASN A 604 -23.62 -24.00 -56.58
CA ASN A 604 -24.39 -25.22 -56.40
C ASN A 604 -25.78 -24.90 -55.82
N ASN A 605 -26.67 -25.83 -55.96
CA ASN A 605 -28.03 -25.73 -55.48
C ASN A 605 -28.06 -25.57 -53.95
N ALA A 606 -28.93 -24.69 -53.48
CA ALA A 606 -28.98 -24.24 -52.08
C ALA A 606 -29.22 -25.37 -51.07
N TYR A 607 -29.82 -26.46 -51.50
CA TYR A 607 -30.17 -27.61 -50.63
C TYR A 607 -29.07 -28.69 -50.56
N TYR A 608 -27.90 -28.46 -51.19
CA TYR A 608 -26.74 -29.34 -50.96
C TYR A 608 -26.12 -29.04 -49.59
N SER A 609 -25.62 -30.09 -48.92
CA SER A 609 -24.77 -29.94 -47.78
C SER A 609 -23.31 -29.71 -48.20
N ALA A 610 -22.67 -28.70 -47.66
CA ALA A 610 -21.28 -28.35 -47.98
C ALA A 610 -20.53 -27.87 -46.72
N GLY A 611 -19.25 -27.63 -46.91
CA GLY A 611 -18.42 -27.10 -45.86
C GLY A 611 -18.82 -25.69 -45.40
N VAL A 612 -18.69 -25.44 -44.11
CA VAL A 612 -18.88 -24.13 -43.46
C VAL A 612 -17.52 -23.68 -42.93
N ARG A 613 -17.19 -22.42 -43.25
CA ARG A 613 -15.87 -21.91 -42.92
C ARG A 613 -15.89 -20.48 -42.40
#